data_2315d3d2d03e369b0cac8b4cc2b6c901
#
_entry.id   2315d3d2d03e369b0cac8b4cc2b6c901
#
_cell.length_a   1.000
_cell.length_b   1.000
_cell.length_c   1.000
_cell.angle_alpha   90.00
_cell.angle_beta   90.00
_cell.angle_gamma   90.00
#
_symmetry.space_group_name_H-M   'P 1'
#
loop_
_entity.id
_entity.type
_entity.pdbx_description
1 polymer ?
#
loop_
_entity_poly.entity_id
_entity_poly.type
_entity_poly.pdbx_seq_one_letter_code
_entity_poly.pdbx_strand_id
1 'polypeptide(L)'
;MKLVKFILVLATLALAVPSFAQTKGAPKGTADQADVQILRDKLKADKKLVVSQNMSLTDAEAKGFWPVYDAYQKDLQALNDKLLTTIKSYADAYNKGAVADDVAKKLMNEALAVEDEELKMKRSYVPKLEKVLPGAKVARYMQIESKIRAIVKMELAASIPLVY
;
A
#
# COMPACT_ATOMS: atom_id res chain seq x y z
N MET A 1 -17.98 13.05 -7.48
CA MET A 1 -18.52 11.88 -6.76
C MET A 1 -17.97 10.52 -7.22
N LYS A 2 -17.23 10.39 -8.34
CA LYS A 2 -16.72 9.09 -8.84
C LYS A 2 -15.38 8.67 -8.23
N LEU A 3 -14.50 9.59 -7.93
CA LEU A 3 -13.14 9.30 -7.45
C LEU A 3 -13.08 8.82 -5.98
N VAL A 4 -13.96 9.33 -5.12
CA VAL A 4 -14.00 8.92 -3.69
C VAL A 4 -14.38 7.44 -3.52
N LYS A 5 -15.14 6.86 -4.46
CA LYS A 5 -15.48 5.43 -4.44
C LYS A 5 -14.29 4.51 -4.75
N PHE A 6 -13.23 5.01 -5.42
CA PHE A 6 -12.07 4.21 -5.81
C PHE A 6 -10.98 4.14 -4.72
N ILE A 7 -10.96 5.07 -3.77
CA ILE A 7 -9.97 5.05 -2.68
C ILE A 7 -10.18 3.85 -1.73
N LEU A 8 -11.38 3.26 -1.71
CA LEU A 8 -11.69 2.05 -0.95
C LEU A 8 -11.06 0.77 -1.56
N VAL A 9 -10.70 0.79 -2.86
CA VAL A 9 -10.17 -0.38 -3.59
C VAL A 9 -8.71 -0.69 -3.25
N LEU A 10 -7.98 0.23 -2.62
CA LEU A 10 -6.61 -0.06 -2.12
C LEU A 10 -6.56 -1.20 -1.08
N ALA A 11 -7.70 -1.72 -0.71
CA ALA A 11 -7.84 -2.73 0.31
C ALA A 11 -8.09 -4.15 -0.20
N THR A 12 -8.38 -4.35 -1.48
CA THR A 12 -8.77 -5.69 -1.98
C THR A 12 -7.78 -6.25 -2.97
N LEU A 13 -6.68 -6.81 -2.48
CA LEU A 13 -5.94 -7.82 -3.22
C LEU A 13 -6.60 -9.17 -2.93
N ALA A 14 -7.75 -9.43 -3.54
CA ALA A 14 -8.39 -10.74 -3.49
C ALA A 14 -8.01 -11.54 -4.73
N LEU A 15 -7.31 -12.64 -4.51
CA LEU A 15 -7.20 -13.72 -5.48
C LEU A 15 -8.53 -14.45 -5.57
N ALA A 16 -9.02 -14.58 -6.82
CA ALA A 16 -10.11 -15.44 -7.27
C ALA A 16 -11.56 -15.12 -6.84
N VAL A 17 -12.34 -14.82 -7.84
CA VAL A 17 -13.77 -14.53 -7.83
C VAL A 17 -14.59 -15.80 -7.91
N PRO A 18 -15.78 -15.81 -7.29
CA PRO A 18 -16.96 -16.15 -8.07
C PRO A 18 -17.96 -14.99 -8.14
N SER A 19 -18.52 -14.82 -9.32
CA SER A 19 -19.59 -13.89 -9.66
C SER A 19 -20.71 -13.94 -8.66
N PHE A 20 -21.08 -12.80 -8.05
CA PHE A 20 -22.35 -12.63 -7.40
C PHE A 20 -23.13 -11.48 -8.02
N ALA A 21 -24.39 -11.80 -8.26
CA ALA A 21 -25.40 -10.98 -8.90
C ALA A 21 -25.58 -9.60 -8.26
N GLN A 22 -25.80 -8.60 -9.12
CA GLN A 22 -26.24 -7.26 -8.73
C GLN A 22 -27.50 -7.29 -7.88
N THR A 23 -27.39 -6.86 -6.63
CA THR A 23 -28.52 -6.36 -5.88
C THR A 23 -28.48 -4.84 -5.84
N LYS A 24 -29.55 -4.23 -6.34
CA LYS A 24 -29.83 -2.79 -6.27
C LYS A 24 -29.92 -2.36 -4.81
N GLY A 25 -29.16 -1.32 -4.44
CA GLY A 25 -29.31 -0.64 -3.16
C GLY A 25 -27.97 -0.49 -2.41
N ALA A 26 -27.08 0.39 -2.89
CA ALA A 26 -25.93 0.79 -2.07
C ALA A 26 -26.40 1.83 -1.03
N PRO A 27 -26.23 1.59 0.28
CA PRO A 27 -26.44 2.62 1.28
C PRO A 27 -25.40 3.72 1.09
N LYS A 28 -25.84 4.98 1.10
CA LYS A 28 -25.00 6.16 1.32
C LYS A 28 -24.54 6.12 2.78
N GLY A 29 -23.36 5.54 3.02
CA GLY A 29 -22.69 5.56 4.29
C GLY A 29 -21.23 5.89 4.05
N THR A 30 -20.69 6.87 4.74
CA THR A 30 -19.25 6.99 5.00
C THR A 30 -18.82 5.65 5.55
N ALA A 31 -17.87 4.96 4.87
CA ALA A 31 -17.27 3.74 5.44
C ALA A 31 -16.79 4.10 6.85
N ASP A 32 -17.33 3.42 7.85
CA ASP A 32 -17.00 3.70 9.24
C ASP A 32 -15.48 3.46 9.41
N GLN A 33 -14.83 4.29 10.20
CA GLN A 33 -13.39 4.15 10.49
C GLN A 33 -13.07 2.73 10.99
N ALA A 34 -14.04 2.09 11.65
CA ALA A 34 -13.96 0.70 12.07
C ALA A 34 -13.84 -0.27 10.89
N ASP A 35 -14.64 -0.12 9.83
CA ASP A 35 -14.59 -0.97 8.64
C ASP A 35 -13.25 -0.83 7.90
N VAL A 36 -12.73 0.39 7.81
CA VAL A 36 -11.41 0.66 7.23
C VAL A 36 -10.30 -0.01 8.04
N GLN A 37 -10.39 0.02 9.36
CA GLN A 37 -9.40 -0.61 10.23
C GLN A 37 -9.43 -2.14 10.12
N ILE A 38 -10.61 -2.75 10.12
CA ILE A 38 -10.81 -4.21 9.93
C ILE A 38 -10.18 -4.64 8.61
N LEU A 39 -10.39 -3.88 7.54
CA LEU A 39 -9.84 -4.16 6.23
C LEU A 39 -8.30 -4.04 6.21
N ARG A 40 -7.74 -3.02 6.87
CA ARG A 40 -6.28 -2.86 7.03
C ARG A 40 -5.66 -4.04 7.79
N ASP A 41 -6.30 -4.51 8.85
CA ASP A 41 -5.78 -5.60 9.66
C ASP A 41 -5.83 -6.93 8.90
N LYS A 42 -6.89 -7.17 8.11
CA LYS A 42 -6.96 -8.32 7.21
C LYS A 42 -5.84 -8.30 6.17
N LEU A 43 -5.62 -7.17 5.52
CA LEU A 43 -4.52 -7.03 4.53
C LEU A 43 -3.14 -7.28 5.13
N LYS A 44 -2.91 -6.80 6.36
CA LYS A 44 -1.66 -7.08 7.08
C LYS A 44 -1.49 -8.57 7.34
N ALA A 45 -2.56 -9.26 7.75
CA ALA A 45 -2.54 -10.70 8.00
C ALA A 45 -2.29 -11.49 6.71
N ASP A 46 -2.99 -11.17 5.63
CA ASP A 46 -2.83 -11.83 4.33
C ASP A 46 -1.41 -11.63 3.78
N LYS A 47 -0.85 -10.42 3.90
CA LYS A 47 0.52 -10.12 3.50
C LYS A 47 1.54 -10.91 4.32
N LYS A 48 1.36 -10.99 5.64
CA LYS A 48 2.25 -11.75 6.54
C LYS A 48 2.23 -13.24 6.19
N LEU A 49 1.06 -13.78 5.84
CA LEU A 49 0.90 -15.15 5.36
C LEU A 49 1.68 -15.39 4.06
N VAL A 50 1.52 -14.51 3.06
CA VAL A 50 2.27 -14.60 1.79
C VAL A 50 3.78 -14.59 2.04
N VAL A 51 4.28 -13.69 2.90
CA VAL A 51 5.70 -13.63 3.25
C VAL A 51 6.15 -14.91 3.93
N SER A 52 5.40 -15.42 4.92
CA SER A 52 5.75 -16.63 5.66
C SER A 52 5.86 -17.86 4.75
N GLN A 53 4.92 -18.02 3.82
CA GLN A 53 4.89 -19.15 2.86
C GLN A 53 6.05 -19.12 1.85
N ASN A 54 6.58 -17.93 1.56
CA ASN A 54 7.59 -17.74 0.52
C ASN A 54 9.03 -17.57 1.06
N MET A 55 9.22 -17.41 2.37
CA MET A 55 10.54 -17.14 2.94
C MET A 55 11.31 -18.37 3.37
N SER A 56 10.64 -19.50 3.63
CA SER A 56 11.27 -20.75 4.10
C SER A 56 12.27 -20.51 5.25
N LEU A 57 11.80 -19.80 6.29
CA LEU A 57 12.64 -19.47 7.44
C LEU A 57 12.82 -20.66 8.37
N THR A 58 14.02 -20.83 8.91
CA THR A 58 14.22 -21.67 10.09
C THR A 58 13.67 -20.99 11.34
N ASP A 59 13.48 -21.72 12.44
CA ASP A 59 12.98 -21.14 13.70
C ASP A 59 13.89 -20.02 14.22
N ALA A 60 15.20 -20.19 14.09
CA ALA A 60 16.16 -19.17 14.49
C ALA A 60 16.06 -17.91 13.64
N GLU A 61 15.96 -18.05 12.32
CA GLU A 61 15.77 -16.93 11.40
C GLU A 61 14.42 -16.24 11.63
N ALA A 62 13.34 -17.01 11.82
CA ALA A 62 12.00 -16.46 12.08
C ALA A 62 11.98 -15.59 13.34
N LYS A 63 12.65 -16.03 14.42
CA LYS A 63 12.75 -15.26 15.67
C LYS A 63 13.40 -13.89 15.46
N GLY A 64 14.41 -13.80 14.61
CA GLY A 64 15.08 -12.52 14.30
C GLY A 64 14.33 -11.69 13.26
N PHE A 65 13.74 -12.34 12.24
CA PHE A 65 13.12 -11.70 11.10
C PHE A 65 11.80 -10.98 11.43
N TRP A 66 10.87 -11.63 12.14
CA TRP A 66 9.54 -11.07 12.36
C TRP A 66 9.52 -9.72 13.06
N PRO A 67 10.35 -9.44 14.09
CA PRO A 67 10.44 -8.09 14.66
C PRO A 67 10.88 -7.03 13.65
N VAL A 68 11.82 -7.35 12.74
CA VAL A 68 12.29 -6.44 11.69
C VAL A 68 11.19 -6.23 10.63
N TYR A 69 10.49 -7.31 10.27
CA TYR A 69 9.32 -7.25 9.38
C TYR A 69 8.23 -6.33 9.95
N ASP A 70 7.85 -6.52 11.20
CA ASP A 70 6.77 -5.73 11.82
C ASP A 70 7.16 -4.22 11.87
N ALA A 71 8.42 -3.90 12.15
CA ALA A 71 8.95 -2.54 12.10
C ALA A 71 8.91 -1.97 10.67
N TYR A 72 9.33 -2.75 9.67
CA TYR A 72 9.25 -2.37 8.25
C TYR A 72 7.81 -2.07 7.83
N GLN A 73 6.86 -2.93 8.20
CA GLN A 73 5.44 -2.73 7.85
C GLN A 73 4.85 -1.49 8.51
N LYS A 74 5.26 -1.16 9.74
CA LYS A 74 4.86 0.07 10.42
C LYS A 74 5.34 1.32 9.68
N ASP A 75 6.62 1.35 9.29
CA ASP A 75 7.18 2.49 8.57
C ASP A 75 6.56 2.61 7.17
N LEU A 76 6.34 1.48 6.47
CA LEU A 76 5.65 1.46 5.18
C LEU A 76 4.20 1.97 5.30
N GLN A 77 3.51 1.65 6.40
CA GLN A 77 2.15 2.14 6.63
C GLN A 77 2.14 3.68 6.75
N ALA A 78 3.10 4.27 7.45
CA ALA A 78 3.20 5.73 7.57
C ALA A 78 3.40 6.40 6.20
N LEU A 79 4.20 5.79 5.30
CA LEU A 79 4.36 6.26 3.91
C LEU A 79 3.07 6.12 3.10
N ASN A 80 2.35 5.01 3.27
CA ASN A 80 1.07 4.81 2.60
C ASN A 80 0.02 5.84 3.05
N ASP A 81 0.01 6.22 4.33
CA ASP A 81 -0.90 7.24 4.85
C ASP A 81 -0.57 8.63 4.28
N LYS A 82 0.72 8.97 4.08
CA LYS A 82 1.13 10.19 3.36
C LYS A 82 0.64 10.17 1.91
N LEU A 83 0.90 9.07 1.18
CA LEU A 83 0.46 8.92 -0.20
C LEU A 83 -1.07 9.04 -0.32
N LEU A 84 -1.82 8.40 0.59
CA LEU A 84 -3.27 8.50 0.62
C LEU A 84 -3.75 9.94 0.81
N THR A 85 -3.06 10.72 1.64
CA THR A 85 -3.37 12.15 1.84
C THR A 85 -3.17 12.94 0.55
N THR A 86 -2.06 12.72 -0.16
CA THR A 86 -1.79 13.36 -1.46
C THR A 86 -2.84 12.97 -2.50
N ILE A 87 -3.21 11.67 -2.59
CA ILE A 87 -4.26 11.18 -3.50
C ILE A 87 -5.61 11.83 -3.18
N LYS A 88 -5.99 11.95 -1.90
CA LYS A 88 -7.23 12.62 -1.49
C LYS A 88 -7.24 14.09 -1.91
N SER A 89 -6.14 14.80 -1.67
CA SER A 89 -5.99 16.20 -2.07
C SER A 89 -6.09 16.37 -3.59
N TYR A 90 -5.52 15.43 -4.35
CA TYR A 90 -5.69 15.40 -5.81
C TYR A 90 -7.14 15.17 -6.21
N ALA A 91 -7.81 14.18 -5.61
CA ALA A 91 -9.20 13.89 -5.89
C ALA A 91 -10.13 15.08 -5.60
N ASP A 92 -9.88 15.79 -4.51
CA ASP A 92 -10.64 16.99 -4.13
C ASP A 92 -10.43 18.13 -5.14
N ALA A 93 -9.21 18.34 -5.62
CA ALA A 93 -8.90 19.33 -6.66
C ALA A 93 -9.55 18.94 -8.00
N TYR A 94 -9.36 17.70 -8.45
CA TYR A 94 -9.90 17.16 -9.69
C TYR A 94 -11.42 17.23 -9.77
N ASN A 95 -12.13 16.95 -8.67
CA ASN A 95 -13.59 16.98 -8.62
C ASN A 95 -14.18 18.41 -8.67
N LYS A 96 -13.36 19.43 -8.42
CA LYS A 96 -13.77 20.84 -8.54
C LYS A 96 -13.64 21.40 -9.96
N GLY A 97 -12.97 20.67 -10.87
CA GLY A 97 -12.71 21.08 -12.25
C GLY A 97 -11.23 20.90 -12.63
N ALA A 98 -10.74 21.73 -13.55
CA ALA A 98 -9.34 21.72 -13.93
C ALA A 98 -8.43 22.00 -12.70
N VAL A 99 -7.40 21.18 -12.54
CA VAL A 99 -6.47 21.33 -11.40
C VAL A 99 -5.53 22.52 -11.69
N ALA A 100 -5.49 23.49 -10.81
CA ALA A 100 -4.62 24.66 -10.96
C ALA A 100 -3.14 24.26 -10.93
N ASP A 101 -2.30 24.93 -11.72
CA ASP A 101 -0.88 24.60 -11.93
C ASP A 101 -0.06 24.50 -10.63
N ASP A 102 -0.27 25.42 -9.70
CA ASP A 102 0.40 25.44 -8.40
C ASP A 102 0.00 24.23 -7.53
N VAL A 103 -1.27 23.85 -7.55
CA VAL A 103 -1.79 22.66 -6.87
C VAL A 103 -1.24 21.39 -7.51
N ALA A 104 -1.26 21.29 -8.85
CA ALA A 104 -0.70 20.16 -9.56
C ALA A 104 0.79 19.97 -9.25
N LYS A 105 1.58 21.06 -9.28
CA LYS A 105 3.00 21.07 -8.98
C LYS A 105 3.29 20.67 -7.53
N LYS A 106 2.51 21.15 -6.58
CA LYS A 106 2.63 20.77 -5.17
C LYS A 106 2.37 19.28 -4.99
N LEU A 107 1.26 18.76 -5.51
CA LEU A 107 0.88 17.35 -5.36
C LEU A 107 1.85 16.40 -6.05
N MET A 108 2.39 16.77 -7.20
CA MET A 108 3.46 16.04 -7.88
C MET A 108 4.71 15.93 -6.99
N ASN A 109 5.14 17.05 -6.39
CA ASN A 109 6.31 17.04 -5.51
C ASN A 109 6.07 16.22 -4.24
N GLU A 110 4.87 16.24 -3.66
CA GLU A 110 4.50 15.40 -2.52
C GLU A 110 4.55 13.91 -2.89
N ALA A 111 4.03 13.53 -4.06
CA ALA A 111 4.08 12.15 -4.53
C ALA A 111 5.53 11.66 -4.74
N LEU A 112 6.38 12.47 -5.38
CA LEU A 112 7.80 12.16 -5.57
C LEU A 112 8.55 12.06 -4.24
N ALA A 113 8.22 12.93 -3.27
CA ALA A 113 8.82 12.86 -1.94
C ALA A 113 8.49 11.54 -1.22
N VAL A 114 7.27 11.04 -1.36
CA VAL A 114 6.88 9.73 -0.79
C VAL A 114 7.66 8.58 -1.45
N GLU A 115 7.91 8.63 -2.77
CA GLU A 115 8.73 7.62 -3.46
C GLU A 115 10.19 7.64 -2.98
N ASP A 116 10.74 8.81 -2.77
CA ASP A 116 12.10 9.02 -2.26
C ASP A 116 12.23 8.49 -0.82
N GLU A 117 11.26 8.82 0.04
CA GLU A 117 11.20 8.29 1.41
C GLU A 117 11.05 6.76 1.43
N GLU A 118 10.24 6.18 0.53
CA GLU A 118 10.10 4.73 0.41
C GLU A 118 11.43 4.07 0.03
N LEU A 119 12.18 4.63 -0.91
CA LEU A 119 13.49 4.12 -1.29
C LEU A 119 14.49 4.21 -0.13
N LYS A 120 14.53 5.34 0.56
CA LYS A 120 15.39 5.53 1.75
C LYS A 120 15.04 4.53 2.85
N MET A 121 13.76 4.35 3.13
CA MET A 121 13.28 3.35 4.09
C MET A 121 13.77 1.94 3.69
N LYS A 122 13.51 1.49 2.46
CA LYS A 122 13.95 0.18 1.98
C LYS A 122 15.46 -0.03 2.19
N ARG A 123 16.28 0.94 1.81
CA ARG A 123 17.74 0.89 2.00
C ARG A 123 18.13 0.80 3.47
N SER A 124 17.42 1.48 4.37
CA SER A 124 17.72 1.45 5.81
C SER A 124 17.41 0.10 6.46
N TYR A 125 16.50 -0.68 5.87
CA TYR A 125 16.13 -2.01 6.38
C TYR A 125 17.05 -3.13 5.91
N VAL A 126 17.74 -2.99 4.78
CA VAL A 126 18.69 -4.01 4.28
C VAL A 126 19.69 -4.42 5.35
N PRO A 127 20.46 -3.51 5.98
CA PRO A 127 21.44 -3.91 7.00
C PRO A 127 20.80 -4.47 8.28
N LYS A 128 19.54 -4.13 8.58
CA LYS A 128 18.82 -4.73 9.71
C LYS A 128 18.44 -6.18 9.41
N LEU A 129 18.02 -6.47 8.17
CA LEU A 129 17.70 -7.81 7.70
C LEU A 129 18.95 -8.70 7.58
N GLU A 130 20.06 -8.16 7.11
CA GLU A 130 21.35 -8.89 6.99
C GLU A 130 21.89 -9.38 8.33
N LYS A 131 21.50 -8.75 9.45
CA LYS A 131 21.87 -9.23 10.80
C LYS A 131 21.15 -10.51 11.21
N VAL A 132 20.03 -10.83 10.56
CA VAL A 132 19.14 -11.94 10.98
C VAL A 132 18.88 -12.95 9.88
N LEU A 133 19.25 -12.66 8.62
CA LEU A 133 19.04 -13.50 7.46
C LEU A 133 20.28 -13.56 6.57
N PRO A 134 20.52 -14.71 5.88
CA PRO A 134 21.45 -14.78 4.76
C PRO A 134 21.05 -13.82 3.63
N GLY A 135 22.02 -13.28 2.89
CA GLY A 135 21.79 -12.30 1.83
C GLY A 135 20.77 -12.74 0.76
N ALA A 136 20.75 -14.04 0.40
CA ALA A 136 19.76 -14.59 -0.53
C ALA A 136 18.32 -14.47 0.01
N LYS A 137 18.12 -14.65 1.31
CA LYS A 137 16.80 -14.48 1.94
C LYS A 137 16.43 -13.02 2.11
N VAL A 138 17.41 -12.12 2.38
CA VAL A 138 17.18 -10.67 2.35
C VAL A 138 16.71 -10.24 0.96
N ALA A 139 17.41 -10.65 -0.10
CA ALA A 139 17.03 -10.34 -1.47
C ALA A 139 15.62 -10.89 -1.80
N ARG A 140 15.31 -12.11 -1.39
CA ARG A 140 13.97 -12.72 -1.58
C ARG A 140 12.89 -11.92 -0.90
N TYR A 141 13.07 -11.50 0.35
CA TYR A 141 12.11 -10.65 1.06
C TYR A 141 11.89 -9.33 0.35
N MET A 142 12.95 -8.64 -0.05
CA MET A 142 12.85 -7.37 -0.77
C MET A 142 12.16 -7.54 -2.14
N GLN A 143 12.33 -8.70 -2.81
CA GLN A 143 11.61 -9.02 -4.04
C GLN A 143 10.11 -9.25 -3.78
N ILE A 144 9.74 -9.94 -2.70
CA ILE A 144 8.34 -10.15 -2.32
C ILE A 144 7.67 -8.80 -2.07
N GLU A 145 8.30 -7.92 -1.26
CA GLU A 145 7.81 -6.57 -1.01
C GLU A 145 7.63 -5.76 -2.30
N SER A 146 8.61 -5.85 -3.21
CA SER A 146 8.58 -5.14 -4.49
C SER A 146 7.46 -5.64 -5.40
N LYS A 147 7.19 -6.95 -5.44
CA LYS A 147 6.08 -7.53 -6.22
C LYS A 147 4.73 -7.09 -5.67
N ILE A 148 4.53 -7.13 -4.35
CA ILE A 148 3.30 -6.66 -3.72
C ILE A 148 3.11 -5.16 -4.01
N ARG A 149 4.18 -4.37 -3.89
CA ARG A 149 4.14 -2.92 -4.17
C ARG A 149 3.81 -2.63 -5.64
N ALA A 150 4.33 -3.41 -6.58
CA ALA A 150 4.04 -3.24 -8.00
C ALA A 150 2.55 -3.44 -8.31
N ILE A 151 1.89 -4.42 -7.68
CA ILE A 151 0.44 -4.63 -7.83
C ILE A 151 -0.33 -3.41 -7.30
N VAL A 152 0.02 -2.91 -6.12
CA VAL A 152 -0.62 -1.71 -5.55
C VAL A 152 -0.43 -0.49 -6.46
N LYS A 153 0.79 -0.28 -6.98
CA LYS A 153 1.07 0.83 -7.90
C LYS A 153 0.27 0.70 -9.22
N MET A 154 0.11 -0.51 -9.73
CA MET A 154 -0.70 -0.77 -10.94
C MET A 154 -2.17 -0.41 -10.72
N GLU A 155 -2.75 -0.83 -9.60
CA GLU A 155 -4.14 -0.49 -9.24
C GLU A 155 -4.35 1.02 -9.07
N LEU A 156 -3.38 1.71 -8.43
CA LEU A 156 -3.41 3.17 -8.30
C LEU A 156 -3.34 3.84 -9.67
N ALA A 157 -2.43 3.40 -10.54
CA ALA A 157 -2.27 3.95 -11.90
C ALA A 157 -3.53 3.76 -12.74
N ALA A 158 -4.24 2.64 -12.59
CA ALA A 158 -5.50 2.38 -13.27
C ALA A 158 -6.66 3.24 -12.74
N SER A 159 -6.59 3.66 -11.47
CA SER A 159 -7.70 4.33 -10.77
C SER A 159 -7.59 5.85 -10.75
N ILE A 160 -6.37 6.40 -10.82
CA ILE A 160 -6.12 7.84 -10.72
C ILE A 160 -6.08 8.43 -12.13
N PRO A 161 -7.02 9.35 -12.48
CA PRO A 161 -7.01 9.99 -13.79
C PRO A 161 -5.82 10.95 -13.95
N LEU A 162 -5.47 11.24 -15.21
CA LEU A 162 -4.45 12.24 -15.51
C LEU A 162 -4.95 13.66 -15.23
N VAL A 163 -4.02 14.54 -14.91
CA VAL A 163 -4.27 15.99 -14.81
C VAL A 163 -4.63 16.53 -16.21
N TYR A 164 -5.66 17.39 -16.29
CA TYR A 164 -6.05 18.11 -17.49
C TYR A 164 -6.42 19.56 -17.15
#